data_2ed6620ae08666dcaafee2c1c042ec89
#
_entry.id   2ed6620ae08666dcaafee2c1c042ec89
#
_cell.length_a   1.000
_cell.length_b   1.000
_cell.length_c   1.000
_cell.angle_alpha   90.00
_cell.angle_beta   90.00
_cell.angle_gamma   90.00
#
_symmetry.space_group_name_H-M   'P 1'
#
loop_
_entity.id
_entity.type
_entity.pdbx_description
1 polymer ?
#
loop_
_entity_poly.entity_id
_entity_poly.type
_entity_poly.pdbx_seq_one_letter_code
_entity_poly.pdbx_strand_id
1 'polypeptide(L)'
;MHGAGNDYVVMDARNQTQDWPEVAKKISDRHFGVGSDGIILVAPSDVADVRMRMFNPDGSEAEMCGNGIRCFTKYVVERRIVVKEGALKVETGAGILEVTPIVTSGKVARARVSMGEPRFRAEDIPVAVPAGQKGFQLDPRQLDIRTVPTDTLVAGYPITVDGRTFKITCASMGNPHAVAFLDEPVDGVLLEIIGPKVEHLPLFPRRVNFHIVNIQGRDKLKARTWERGAGITLACGTGACAIQAVARLLGLTDDMVQLAMPGGVLTITWPGHGPVIMEGPVEEVFEGEWRG
;
A
#
# COMPACT_ATOMS: atom_id res chain seq x y z
N MET A 1 -4.26 16.99 -4.48
CA MET A 1 -5.20 15.90 -4.10
C MET A 1 -4.51 14.98 -3.10
N HIS A 2 -5.26 14.29 -2.23
CA HIS A 2 -4.67 13.26 -1.38
C HIS A 2 -5.56 12.03 -1.24
N GLY A 3 -4.93 10.87 -0.97
CA GLY A 3 -5.59 9.65 -0.58
C GLY A 3 -5.05 9.20 0.77
N ALA A 4 -5.85 9.34 1.85
CA ALA A 4 -5.44 9.00 3.21
C ALA A 4 -4.16 9.75 3.65
N GLY A 5 -4.08 11.06 3.40
CA GLY A 5 -2.98 11.93 3.79
C GLY A 5 -1.73 11.89 2.88
N ASN A 6 -1.64 10.95 1.96
CA ASN A 6 -0.56 10.91 0.96
C ASN A 6 -0.93 11.82 -0.21
N ASP A 7 -0.22 12.92 -0.38
CA ASP A 7 -0.61 14.06 -1.23
C ASP A 7 0.17 14.10 -2.56
N TYR A 8 -0.56 14.39 -3.63
CA TYR A 8 -0.03 14.42 -4.99
C TYR A 8 -0.49 15.63 -5.78
N VAL A 9 0.39 16.15 -6.62
CA VAL A 9 0.01 17.06 -7.72
C VAL A 9 -0.38 16.18 -8.92
N VAL A 10 -1.65 16.26 -9.34
CA VAL A 10 -2.17 15.49 -10.48
C VAL A 10 -2.30 16.41 -11.68
N MET A 11 -1.76 16.01 -12.82
CA MET A 11 -1.72 16.82 -14.05
C MET A 11 -2.15 16.05 -15.28
N ASP A 12 -2.84 16.72 -16.21
CA ASP A 12 -3.12 16.18 -17.54
C ASP A 12 -1.92 16.39 -18.45
N ALA A 13 -1.19 15.32 -18.75
CA ALA A 13 0.01 15.33 -19.58
C ALA A 13 -0.20 14.73 -20.97
N ARG A 14 -1.46 14.46 -21.38
CA ARG A 14 -1.77 13.78 -22.64
C ARG A 14 -1.23 14.48 -23.90
N ASN A 15 -1.10 15.79 -23.84
CA ASN A 15 -0.61 16.62 -24.94
C ASN A 15 0.63 17.44 -24.57
N GLN A 16 1.39 16.97 -23.57
CA GLN A 16 2.56 17.68 -23.05
C GLN A 16 3.79 16.79 -23.09
N THR A 17 4.92 17.38 -23.47
CA THR A 17 6.24 16.75 -23.40
C THR A 17 7.16 17.64 -22.58
N GLN A 18 7.60 17.13 -21.44
CA GLN A 18 8.48 17.85 -20.49
C GLN A 18 9.47 16.86 -19.89
N ASP A 19 10.49 17.38 -19.23
CA ASP A 19 11.36 16.61 -18.35
C ASP A 19 10.64 16.36 -17.01
N TRP A 20 9.77 15.33 -17.00
CA TRP A 20 8.92 15.02 -15.86
C TRP A 20 9.70 14.72 -14.57
N PRO A 21 10.86 14.03 -14.59
CA PRO A 21 11.74 13.91 -13.45
C PRO A 21 12.13 15.26 -12.82
N GLU A 22 12.52 16.23 -13.62
CA GLU A 22 12.90 17.56 -13.14
C GLU A 22 11.67 18.37 -12.69
N VAL A 23 10.54 18.26 -13.38
CA VAL A 23 9.26 18.86 -12.94
C VAL A 23 8.87 18.31 -11.57
N ALA A 24 8.98 16.99 -11.37
CA ALA A 24 8.63 16.35 -10.10
C ALA A 24 9.48 16.89 -8.94
N LYS A 25 10.79 17.01 -9.12
CA LYS A 25 11.69 17.58 -8.09
C LYS A 25 11.29 19.00 -7.70
N LYS A 26 11.04 19.85 -8.69
CA LYS A 26 10.73 21.26 -8.45
C LYS A 26 9.36 21.45 -7.79
N ILE A 27 8.32 20.81 -8.34
CA ILE A 27 6.94 21.03 -7.89
C ILE A 27 6.67 20.36 -6.53
N SER A 28 7.36 19.24 -6.24
CA SER A 28 7.19 18.50 -4.98
C SER A 28 7.94 19.13 -3.80
N ASP A 29 8.86 20.08 -4.05
CA ASP A 29 9.54 20.78 -2.97
C ASP A 29 8.52 21.53 -2.09
N ARG A 30 8.53 21.24 -0.77
CA ARG A 30 7.53 21.79 0.17
C ARG A 30 7.84 23.24 0.59
N HIS A 31 8.99 23.80 0.19
CA HIS A 31 9.40 25.15 0.51
C HIS A 31 9.42 26.08 -0.72
N PHE A 32 9.81 25.53 -1.88
CA PHE A 32 10.00 26.34 -3.10
C PHE A 32 9.08 25.92 -4.25
N GLY A 33 8.34 24.81 -4.11
CA GLY A 33 7.35 24.34 -5.05
C GLY A 33 5.92 24.41 -4.50
N VAL A 34 5.06 23.55 -5.01
CA VAL A 34 3.71 23.32 -4.46
C VAL A 34 3.81 22.51 -3.16
N GLY A 35 4.76 21.59 -3.10
CA GLY A 35 4.94 20.64 -2.01
C GLY A 35 4.00 19.44 -2.14
N SER A 36 4.57 18.24 -2.30
CA SER A 36 3.80 17.01 -2.40
C SER A 36 4.69 15.78 -2.19
N ASP A 37 4.06 14.61 -2.03
CA ASP A 37 4.74 13.30 -2.01
C ASP A 37 5.09 12.82 -3.44
N GLY A 38 4.84 13.64 -4.45
CA GLY A 38 5.16 13.39 -5.85
C GLY A 38 4.11 13.94 -6.81
N ILE A 39 4.31 13.65 -8.10
CA ILE A 39 3.37 14.02 -9.16
C ILE A 39 2.75 12.79 -9.80
N ILE A 40 1.52 12.95 -10.26
CA ILE A 40 0.79 11.93 -11.02
C ILE A 40 0.35 12.54 -12.35
N LEU A 41 0.71 11.87 -13.44
CA LEU A 41 0.43 12.32 -14.79
C LEU A 41 -0.64 11.45 -15.45
N VAL A 42 -1.62 12.10 -16.06
CA VAL A 42 -2.55 11.44 -16.97
C VAL A 42 -1.91 11.39 -18.36
N ALA A 43 -1.74 10.18 -18.88
CA ALA A 43 -1.19 9.93 -20.21
C ALA A 43 -2.15 9.07 -21.07
N PRO A 44 -2.04 9.09 -22.40
CA PRO A 44 -2.80 8.18 -23.26
C PRO A 44 -2.34 6.73 -23.07
N SER A 45 -3.24 5.77 -23.33
CA SER A 45 -2.94 4.34 -23.29
C SER A 45 -3.52 3.68 -24.55
N ASP A 46 -2.76 2.73 -25.11
CA ASP A 46 -3.20 1.90 -26.24
C ASP A 46 -3.82 0.57 -25.77
N VAL A 47 -3.73 0.26 -24.45
CA VAL A 47 -4.10 -1.04 -23.87
C VAL A 47 -5.11 -0.95 -22.73
N ALA A 48 -5.40 0.27 -22.28
CA ALA A 48 -6.33 0.54 -21.17
C ALA A 48 -7.17 1.80 -21.46
N ASP A 49 -8.08 2.16 -20.55
CA ASP A 49 -8.89 3.37 -20.71
C ASP A 49 -8.01 4.65 -20.63
N VAL A 50 -6.93 4.59 -19.84
CA VAL A 50 -6.01 5.70 -19.57
C VAL A 50 -4.74 5.17 -18.90
N ARG A 51 -3.64 5.91 -18.99
CA ARG A 51 -2.36 5.57 -18.32
C ARG A 51 -2.04 6.55 -17.22
N MET A 52 -1.64 6.01 -16.08
CA MET A 52 -1.06 6.74 -14.95
C MET A 52 0.46 6.61 -14.98
N ARG A 53 1.17 7.74 -14.98
CA ARG A 53 2.60 7.79 -14.65
C ARG A 53 2.76 8.53 -13.34
N MET A 54 3.72 8.12 -12.54
CA MET A 54 3.93 8.70 -11.22
C MET A 54 5.43 8.93 -10.99
N PHE A 55 5.79 10.09 -10.47
CA PHE A 55 7.16 10.43 -10.11
C PHE A 55 7.24 10.84 -8.65
N ASN A 56 8.24 10.31 -7.97
CA ASN A 56 8.58 10.67 -6.60
C ASN A 56 9.22 12.08 -6.54
N PRO A 57 9.35 12.69 -5.34
CA PRO A 57 9.99 14.00 -5.18
C PRO A 57 11.46 14.04 -5.62
N ASP A 58 12.15 12.91 -5.67
CA ASP A 58 13.52 12.79 -6.16
C ASP A 58 13.63 12.68 -7.69
N GLY A 59 12.49 12.66 -8.39
CA GLY A 59 12.39 12.52 -9.84
C GLY A 59 12.38 11.07 -10.33
N SER A 60 12.52 10.08 -9.47
CA SER A 60 12.40 8.68 -9.86
C SER A 60 10.95 8.32 -10.24
N GLU A 61 10.76 7.55 -11.32
CA GLU A 61 9.44 7.08 -11.72
C GLU A 61 9.07 5.87 -10.88
N ALA A 62 7.89 5.90 -10.27
CA ALA A 62 7.33 4.82 -9.47
C ALA A 62 6.34 4.00 -10.30
N GLU A 63 6.33 2.69 -10.07
CA GLU A 63 5.47 1.77 -10.81
C GLU A 63 3.98 1.97 -10.49
N MET A 64 3.63 2.18 -9.22
CA MET A 64 2.25 2.37 -8.74
C MET A 64 2.22 2.83 -7.29
N CYS A 65 1.17 3.56 -6.91
CA CYS A 65 0.82 3.86 -5.52
C CYS A 65 -0.69 3.69 -5.31
N GLY A 66 -1.07 2.87 -4.33
CA GLY A 66 -2.48 2.63 -4.01
C GLY A 66 -3.26 3.88 -3.58
N ASN A 67 -2.60 4.85 -2.94
CA ASN A 67 -3.19 6.15 -2.60
C ASN A 67 -3.28 7.05 -3.84
N GLY A 68 -2.21 7.09 -4.62
CA GLY A 68 -2.11 7.90 -5.83
C GLY A 68 -3.13 7.51 -6.91
N ILE A 69 -3.37 6.22 -7.13
CA ILE A 69 -4.34 5.78 -8.15
C ILE A 69 -5.78 6.18 -7.81
N ARG A 70 -6.12 6.37 -6.51
CA ARG A 70 -7.42 6.93 -6.12
C ARG A 70 -7.52 8.41 -6.49
N CYS A 71 -6.45 9.20 -6.27
CA CYS A 71 -6.36 10.59 -6.69
C CYS A 71 -6.48 10.70 -8.22
N PHE A 72 -5.75 9.86 -8.94
CA PHE A 72 -5.81 9.75 -10.39
C PHE A 72 -7.24 9.45 -10.88
N THR A 73 -7.90 8.45 -10.28
CA THR A 73 -9.27 8.06 -10.66
C THR A 73 -10.25 9.22 -10.48
N LYS A 74 -10.20 9.91 -9.33
CA LYS A 74 -11.02 11.10 -9.10
C LYS A 74 -10.77 12.17 -10.16
N TYR A 75 -9.51 12.44 -10.46
CA TYR A 75 -9.12 13.45 -11.44
C TYR A 75 -9.68 13.16 -12.83
N VAL A 76 -9.48 11.93 -13.35
CA VAL A 76 -9.89 11.58 -14.71
C VAL A 76 -11.40 11.48 -14.88
N VAL A 77 -12.12 11.06 -13.83
CA VAL A 77 -13.58 10.94 -13.85
C VAL A 77 -14.25 12.33 -13.74
N GLU A 78 -13.86 13.14 -12.76
CA GLU A 78 -14.51 14.44 -12.52
C GLU A 78 -14.20 15.46 -13.64
N ARG A 79 -13.03 15.35 -14.27
CA ARG A 79 -12.67 16.17 -15.44
C ARG A 79 -13.12 15.57 -16.79
N ARG A 80 -13.90 14.48 -16.73
CA ARG A 80 -14.45 13.78 -17.91
C ARG A 80 -13.39 13.39 -18.95
N ILE A 81 -12.17 13.09 -18.47
CA ILE A 81 -11.11 12.55 -19.33
C ILE A 81 -11.45 11.13 -19.74
N VAL A 82 -12.01 10.36 -18.78
CA VAL A 82 -12.61 9.05 -19.05
C VAL A 82 -14.10 9.14 -18.71
N VAL A 83 -14.93 8.82 -19.70
CA VAL A 83 -16.39 8.76 -19.55
C VAL A 83 -16.81 7.31 -19.70
N LYS A 84 -16.96 6.63 -18.56
CA LYS A 84 -17.26 5.21 -18.51
C LYS A 84 -18.01 4.90 -17.21
N GLU A 85 -18.99 4.00 -17.30
CA GLU A 85 -19.66 3.44 -16.13
C GLU A 85 -18.87 2.23 -15.59
N GLY A 86 -18.86 2.07 -14.26
CA GLY A 86 -18.21 0.94 -13.59
C GLY A 86 -16.69 1.10 -13.43
N ALA A 87 -15.97 -0.01 -13.57
CA ALA A 87 -14.53 -0.03 -13.34
C ALA A 87 -13.75 0.54 -14.55
N LEU A 88 -12.77 1.36 -14.25
CA LEU A 88 -11.77 1.84 -15.20
C LEU A 88 -10.60 0.87 -15.22
N LYS A 89 -10.05 0.62 -16.42
CA LYS A 89 -8.75 0.00 -16.59
C LYS A 89 -7.70 1.08 -16.69
N VAL A 90 -6.77 1.09 -15.75
CA VAL A 90 -5.67 2.06 -15.67
C VAL A 90 -4.36 1.34 -15.93
N GLU A 91 -3.66 1.73 -16.99
CA GLU A 91 -2.29 1.28 -17.25
C GLU A 91 -1.34 1.96 -16.26
N THR A 92 -0.51 1.19 -15.59
CA THR A 92 0.53 1.66 -14.64
C THR A 92 1.84 0.95 -14.92
N GLY A 93 2.93 1.38 -14.28
CA GLY A 93 4.21 0.67 -14.32
C GLY A 93 4.15 -0.76 -13.76
N ALA A 94 3.20 -1.03 -12.87
CA ALA A 94 2.95 -2.36 -12.29
C ALA A 94 1.98 -3.23 -13.11
N GLY A 95 1.49 -2.73 -14.27
CA GLY A 95 0.51 -3.39 -15.11
C GLY A 95 -0.84 -2.68 -15.13
N ILE A 96 -1.86 -3.34 -15.68
CA ILE A 96 -3.22 -2.81 -15.77
C ILE A 96 -3.97 -3.11 -14.48
N LEU A 97 -4.46 -2.05 -13.84
CA LEU A 97 -5.28 -2.15 -12.62
C LEU A 97 -6.74 -1.79 -12.92
N GLU A 98 -7.66 -2.48 -12.25
CA GLU A 98 -9.06 -2.14 -12.26
C GLU A 98 -9.39 -1.26 -11.05
N VAL A 99 -9.98 -0.08 -11.34
CA VAL A 99 -10.34 0.90 -10.31
C VAL A 99 -11.79 1.32 -10.49
N THR A 100 -12.59 1.14 -9.45
CA THR A 100 -14.00 1.55 -9.46
C THR A 100 -14.18 2.82 -8.66
N PRO A 101 -14.57 3.94 -9.27
CA PRO A 101 -14.92 5.16 -8.55
C PRO A 101 -16.22 4.96 -7.77
N ILE A 102 -16.28 5.50 -6.56
CA ILE A 102 -17.48 5.52 -5.72
C ILE A 102 -17.91 6.98 -5.60
N VAL A 103 -19.03 7.27 -6.27
CA VAL A 103 -19.56 8.63 -6.38
C VAL A 103 -20.58 8.89 -5.28
N THR A 104 -20.39 9.99 -4.56
CA THR A 104 -21.35 10.50 -3.56
C THR A 104 -21.61 11.97 -3.87
N SER A 105 -22.89 12.33 -3.98
CA SER A 105 -23.31 13.72 -4.29
C SER A 105 -22.63 14.30 -5.55
N GLY A 106 -22.46 13.48 -6.58
CA GLY A 106 -21.88 13.89 -7.88
C GLY A 106 -20.34 14.01 -7.89
N LYS A 107 -19.64 13.66 -6.80
CA LYS A 107 -18.19 13.68 -6.70
C LYS A 107 -17.65 12.29 -6.35
N VAL A 108 -16.47 11.96 -6.85
CA VAL A 108 -15.76 10.73 -6.46
C VAL A 108 -15.21 10.93 -5.05
N ALA A 109 -15.89 10.34 -4.07
CA ALA A 109 -15.51 10.42 -2.66
C ALA A 109 -14.53 9.32 -2.25
N ARG A 110 -14.60 8.16 -2.89
CA ARG A 110 -13.76 6.99 -2.63
C ARG A 110 -13.44 6.29 -3.94
N ALA A 111 -12.44 5.43 -3.93
CA ALA A 111 -12.20 4.52 -5.05
C ALA A 111 -11.82 3.14 -4.52
N ARG A 112 -12.26 2.11 -5.24
CA ARG A 112 -11.97 0.70 -4.99
C ARG A 112 -10.96 0.22 -6.02
N VAL A 113 -9.86 -0.37 -5.54
CA VAL A 113 -8.72 -0.79 -6.36
C VAL A 113 -8.51 -2.29 -6.19
N SER A 114 -8.37 -3.03 -7.29
CA SER A 114 -7.88 -4.40 -7.27
C SER A 114 -6.35 -4.38 -7.14
N MET A 115 -5.85 -4.87 -6.00
CA MET A 115 -4.43 -4.76 -5.61
C MET A 115 -3.61 -6.01 -5.97
N GLY A 116 -4.21 -6.97 -6.67
CA GLY A 116 -3.58 -8.26 -6.99
C GLY A 116 -3.64 -9.27 -5.85
N GLU A 117 -3.09 -10.46 -6.11
CA GLU A 117 -3.14 -11.57 -5.16
C GLU A 117 -1.97 -11.54 -4.17
N PRO A 118 -2.22 -11.80 -2.88
CA PRO A 118 -1.15 -11.89 -1.90
C PRO A 118 -0.36 -13.19 -2.10
N ARG A 119 0.96 -13.11 -1.92
CA ARG A 119 1.85 -14.26 -1.96
C ARG A 119 2.44 -14.49 -0.59
N PHE A 120 2.51 -15.76 -0.17
CA PHE A 120 2.92 -16.12 1.19
C PHE A 120 4.18 -17.00 1.23
N ARG A 121 4.67 -17.48 0.07
CA ARG A 121 5.88 -18.29 0.02
C ARG A 121 7.09 -17.44 0.34
N ALA A 122 7.98 -17.91 1.19
CA ALA A 122 9.18 -17.20 1.62
C ALA A 122 10.04 -16.71 0.44
N GLU A 123 10.12 -17.49 -0.63
CA GLU A 123 10.85 -17.17 -1.87
C GLU A 123 10.22 -15.98 -2.64
N ASP A 124 8.88 -15.85 -2.61
CA ASP A 124 8.15 -14.78 -3.31
C ASP A 124 8.22 -13.43 -2.56
N ILE A 125 8.61 -13.46 -1.25
CA ILE A 125 8.59 -12.26 -0.40
C ILE A 125 9.86 -11.41 -0.51
N PRO A 126 11.10 -11.79 -0.75
CA PRO A 126 11.95 -12.88 -0.34
C PRO A 126 12.38 -12.79 1.15
N VAL A 127 12.26 -13.91 1.86
CA VAL A 127 12.68 -14.03 3.26
C VAL A 127 13.69 -15.15 3.40
N ALA A 128 14.87 -14.85 3.97
CA ALA A 128 15.95 -15.80 4.17
C ALA A 128 15.92 -16.36 5.59
N VAL A 129 15.10 -17.38 5.84
CA VAL A 129 15.11 -18.09 7.13
C VAL A 129 16.44 -18.80 7.31
N PRO A 130 17.16 -18.63 8.45
CA PRO A 130 18.45 -19.28 8.68
C PRO A 130 18.38 -20.79 8.58
N ALA A 131 19.46 -21.41 8.09
CA ALA A 131 19.55 -22.85 7.95
C ALA A 131 19.29 -23.58 9.30
N GLY A 132 18.47 -24.62 9.25
CA GLY A 132 18.07 -25.39 10.44
C GLY A 132 16.91 -24.76 11.26
N GLN A 133 16.45 -23.57 10.92
CA GLN A 133 15.25 -22.97 11.51
C GLN A 133 14.02 -23.20 10.62
N LYS A 134 12.85 -23.26 11.26
CA LYS A 134 11.57 -23.31 10.53
C LYS A 134 11.00 -21.89 10.45
N GLY A 135 10.58 -21.47 9.27
CA GLY A 135 9.88 -20.19 9.08
C GLY A 135 8.49 -20.18 9.74
N PHE A 136 7.85 -21.35 9.79
CA PHE A 136 6.54 -21.52 10.42
C PHE A 136 6.70 -21.91 11.90
N GLN A 137 6.22 -21.05 12.81
CA GLN A 137 6.35 -21.18 14.27
C GLN A 137 4.99 -21.24 14.99
N LEU A 138 3.90 -21.42 14.24
CA LEU A 138 2.54 -21.51 14.78
C LEU A 138 2.05 -22.96 14.77
N ASP A 139 1.02 -23.26 15.56
CA ASP A 139 0.25 -24.49 15.41
C ASP A 139 -0.48 -24.44 14.04
N PRO A 140 -0.32 -25.44 13.15
CA PRO A 140 -1.01 -25.47 11.87
C PRO A 140 -2.53 -25.31 11.95
N ARG A 141 -3.13 -25.65 13.09
CA ARG A 141 -4.56 -25.45 13.35
C ARG A 141 -4.97 -23.99 13.48
N GLN A 142 -4.02 -23.09 13.71
CA GLN A 142 -4.23 -21.64 13.76
C GLN A 142 -4.36 -21.01 12.37
N LEU A 143 -4.05 -21.75 11.29
CA LEU A 143 -4.31 -21.26 9.93
C LEU A 143 -5.77 -21.52 9.56
N ASP A 144 -6.44 -20.46 9.15
CA ASP A 144 -7.80 -20.56 8.59
C ASP A 144 -7.75 -20.93 7.11
N ILE A 145 -6.80 -20.39 6.36
CA ILE A 145 -6.58 -20.65 4.95
C ILE A 145 -5.47 -21.72 4.81
N ARG A 146 -5.86 -22.95 4.50
CA ARG A 146 -4.97 -24.11 4.47
C ARG A 146 -4.43 -24.45 3.09
N THR A 147 -4.65 -23.60 2.10
CA THR A 147 -4.16 -23.81 0.73
C THR A 147 -2.68 -23.49 0.55
N VAL A 148 -2.08 -22.79 1.52
CA VAL A 148 -0.67 -22.44 1.50
C VAL A 148 0.12 -23.47 2.32
N PRO A 149 1.10 -24.18 1.73
CA PRO A 149 1.93 -25.15 2.45
C PRO A 149 2.71 -24.49 3.59
N THR A 150 2.68 -25.09 4.79
CA THR A 150 3.30 -24.51 5.99
C THR A 150 4.82 -24.46 5.94
N ASP A 151 5.46 -25.34 5.17
CA ASP A 151 6.92 -25.39 4.97
C ASP A 151 7.45 -24.21 4.16
N THR A 152 6.58 -23.52 3.41
CA THR A 152 6.92 -22.33 2.62
C THR A 152 6.56 -21.03 3.32
N LEU A 153 5.83 -21.08 4.45
CA LEU A 153 5.38 -19.90 5.18
C LEU A 153 6.45 -19.37 6.15
N VAL A 154 6.45 -18.03 6.30
CA VAL A 154 7.07 -17.36 7.45
C VAL A 154 5.95 -16.80 8.31
N ALA A 155 5.53 -17.55 9.33
CA ALA A 155 4.38 -17.22 10.16
C ALA A 155 4.67 -17.46 11.65
N GLY A 156 4.37 -16.44 12.48
CA GLY A 156 4.70 -16.42 13.90
C GLY A 156 6.21 -16.45 14.18
N TYR A 157 7.03 -16.11 13.20
CA TYR A 157 8.49 -16.19 13.30
C TYR A 157 9.01 -15.09 14.23
N PRO A 158 9.80 -15.47 15.27
CA PRO A 158 10.31 -14.49 16.23
C PRO A 158 11.49 -13.70 15.64
N ILE A 159 11.43 -12.37 15.71
CA ILE A 159 12.55 -11.46 15.50
C ILE A 159 12.77 -10.66 16.77
N THR A 160 14.03 -10.46 17.17
CA THR A 160 14.35 -9.65 18.35
C THR A 160 15.14 -8.43 17.95
N VAL A 161 14.64 -7.25 18.33
CA VAL A 161 15.25 -5.95 18.10
C VAL A 161 15.24 -5.15 19.40
N ASP A 162 16.40 -4.65 19.83
CA ASP A 162 16.58 -3.90 21.08
C ASP A 162 15.98 -4.60 22.31
N GLY A 163 16.15 -5.93 22.40
CA GLY A 163 15.63 -6.74 23.50
C GLY A 163 14.14 -7.02 23.45
N ARG A 164 13.42 -6.49 22.45
CA ARG A 164 11.99 -6.73 22.22
C ARG A 164 11.78 -7.77 21.12
N THR A 165 10.97 -8.78 21.40
CA THR A 165 10.65 -9.84 20.45
C THR A 165 9.29 -9.59 19.80
N PHE A 166 9.25 -9.63 18.48
CA PHE A 166 8.05 -9.57 17.66
C PHE A 166 7.84 -10.92 16.98
N LYS A 167 6.61 -11.43 16.98
CA LYS A 167 6.21 -12.58 16.15
C LYS A 167 5.68 -12.06 14.83
N ILE A 168 6.44 -12.24 13.76
CA ILE A 168 6.05 -11.74 12.44
C ILE A 168 5.46 -12.84 11.56
N THR A 169 4.53 -12.43 10.71
CA THR A 169 4.06 -13.21 9.57
C THR A 169 4.28 -12.40 8.31
N CYS A 170 4.83 -13.02 7.28
CA CYS A 170 5.26 -12.33 6.08
C CYS A 170 4.33 -12.60 4.89
N ALA A 171 4.14 -11.57 4.06
CA ALA A 171 3.41 -11.66 2.80
C ALA A 171 4.03 -10.71 1.75
N SER A 172 3.74 -10.96 0.48
CA SER A 172 4.09 -10.07 -0.62
C SER A 172 2.84 -9.60 -1.35
N MET A 173 2.75 -8.30 -1.61
CA MET A 173 1.79 -7.65 -2.52
C MET A 173 2.51 -7.10 -3.76
N GLY A 174 3.54 -7.82 -4.25
CA GLY A 174 4.53 -7.34 -5.21
C GLY A 174 5.78 -6.74 -4.56
N ASN A 175 5.68 -6.37 -3.29
CA ASN A 175 6.77 -5.94 -2.42
C ASN A 175 6.69 -6.65 -1.06
N PRO A 176 7.81 -6.78 -0.31
CA PRO A 176 7.86 -7.55 0.93
C PRO A 176 7.22 -6.82 2.11
N HIS A 177 6.42 -7.56 2.89
CA HIS A 177 5.77 -7.09 4.10
C HIS A 177 5.96 -8.08 5.25
N ALA A 178 6.28 -7.56 6.45
CA ALA A 178 6.30 -8.28 7.71
C ALA A 178 5.27 -7.66 8.66
N VAL A 179 4.35 -8.47 9.17
CA VAL A 179 3.23 -8.03 10.01
C VAL A 179 3.38 -8.64 11.40
N ALA A 180 3.38 -7.80 12.43
CA ALA A 180 3.37 -8.19 13.84
C ALA A 180 2.08 -7.72 14.52
N PHE A 181 1.30 -8.64 15.07
CA PHE A 181 0.15 -8.32 15.90
C PHE A 181 0.58 -8.13 17.34
N LEU A 182 0.13 -7.04 17.97
CA LEU A 182 0.52 -6.64 19.31
C LEU A 182 -0.70 -6.54 20.23
N ASP A 183 -0.54 -6.95 21.48
CA ASP A 183 -1.55 -6.77 22.53
C ASP A 183 -1.53 -5.33 23.06
N GLU A 184 -0.34 -4.74 23.22
CA GLU A 184 -0.18 -3.35 23.62
C GLU A 184 -0.49 -2.36 22.47
N PRO A 185 -0.94 -1.13 22.79
CA PRO A 185 -1.28 -0.13 21.79
C PRO A 185 -0.12 0.18 20.83
N VAL A 186 -0.37 0.12 19.50
CA VAL A 186 0.64 0.43 18.47
C VAL A 186 1.16 1.87 18.57
N ASP A 187 0.38 2.79 19.13
CA ASP A 187 0.77 4.20 19.30
C ASP A 187 1.92 4.36 20.32
N GLY A 188 2.05 3.45 21.27
CA GLY A 188 3.12 3.46 22.28
C GLY A 188 4.45 2.87 21.79
N VAL A 189 4.50 2.33 20.57
CA VAL A 189 5.72 1.72 20.03
C VAL A 189 6.55 2.77 19.30
N LEU A 190 7.83 2.90 19.67
CA LEU A 190 8.80 3.78 19.01
C LEU A 190 9.22 3.16 17.66
N LEU A 191 8.30 3.17 16.70
CA LEU A 191 8.46 2.54 15.39
C LEU A 191 9.59 3.20 14.58
N GLU A 192 9.85 4.49 14.80
CA GLU A 192 10.98 5.25 14.23
C GLU A 192 12.35 4.72 14.66
N ILE A 193 12.44 4.03 15.81
CA ILE A 193 13.67 3.40 16.30
C ILE A 193 13.75 1.93 15.86
N ILE A 194 12.64 1.22 15.93
CA ILE A 194 12.57 -0.22 15.65
C ILE A 194 12.52 -0.50 14.15
N GLY A 195 11.76 0.30 13.41
CA GLY A 195 11.48 0.10 11.98
C GLY A 195 12.73 -0.03 11.12
N PRO A 196 13.70 0.90 11.18
CA PRO A 196 14.92 0.82 10.39
C PRO A 196 15.75 -0.44 10.72
N LYS A 197 15.72 -0.90 11.97
CA LYS A 197 16.45 -2.11 12.37
C LYS A 197 15.79 -3.38 11.84
N VAL A 198 14.45 -3.44 11.85
CA VAL A 198 13.71 -4.56 11.24
C VAL A 198 13.89 -4.56 9.72
N GLU A 199 13.79 -3.40 9.06
CA GLU A 199 13.98 -3.26 7.62
C GLU A 199 15.31 -3.89 7.15
N HIS A 200 16.39 -3.74 7.94
CA HIS A 200 17.74 -4.16 7.59
C HIS A 200 18.18 -5.49 8.23
N LEU A 201 17.26 -6.25 8.82
CA LEU A 201 17.61 -7.59 9.31
C LEU A 201 18.13 -8.48 8.18
N PRO A 202 19.16 -9.32 8.42
CA PRO A 202 19.62 -10.30 7.42
C PRO A 202 18.54 -11.26 6.92
N LEU A 203 17.45 -11.40 7.69
CA LEU A 203 16.24 -12.13 7.31
C LEU A 203 15.60 -11.59 6.03
N PHE A 204 15.79 -10.28 5.73
CA PHE A 204 15.18 -9.56 4.61
C PHE A 204 16.26 -9.05 3.63
N PRO A 205 16.77 -9.89 2.72
CA PRO A 205 17.88 -9.53 1.82
C PRO A 205 17.52 -8.38 0.85
N ARG A 206 16.23 -8.14 0.62
CA ARG A 206 15.69 -7.04 -0.20
C ARG A 206 14.97 -5.99 0.64
N ARG A 207 15.27 -5.93 1.97
CA ARG A 207 14.58 -5.11 2.97
C ARG A 207 13.07 -5.46 3.04
N VAL A 208 12.33 -4.82 3.95
CA VAL A 208 10.92 -5.13 4.20
C VAL A 208 10.15 -3.89 4.66
N ASN A 209 8.87 -3.81 4.32
CA ASN A 209 7.92 -2.94 4.98
C ASN A 209 7.46 -3.63 6.27
N PHE A 210 7.59 -2.96 7.42
CA PHE A 210 7.25 -3.51 8.71
C PHE A 210 5.98 -2.87 9.27
N HIS A 211 5.03 -3.70 9.68
CA HIS A 211 3.73 -3.28 10.19
C HIS A 211 3.50 -3.81 11.59
N ILE A 212 3.11 -2.92 12.49
CA ILE A 212 2.61 -3.27 13.82
C ILE A 212 1.11 -3.04 13.86
N VAL A 213 0.36 -4.00 14.39
CA VAL A 213 -1.10 -4.06 14.24
C VAL A 213 -1.77 -4.41 15.57
N ASN A 214 -2.81 -3.67 15.94
CA ASN A 214 -3.77 -4.06 16.96
C ASN A 214 -5.04 -4.63 16.31
N ILE A 215 -5.51 -5.76 16.84
CA ILE A 215 -6.82 -6.31 16.51
C ILE A 215 -7.82 -5.67 17.47
N GLN A 216 -8.75 -4.88 16.93
CA GLN A 216 -9.82 -4.23 17.71
C GLN A 216 -11.14 -5.00 17.61
N GLY A 217 -11.25 -5.90 16.64
CA GLY A 217 -12.39 -6.75 16.36
C GLY A 217 -12.13 -7.56 15.11
N ARG A 218 -13.02 -8.49 14.78
CA ARG A 218 -12.88 -9.31 13.57
C ARG A 218 -13.00 -8.49 12.28
N ASP A 219 -13.62 -7.31 12.36
CA ASP A 219 -13.83 -6.36 11.26
C ASP A 219 -13.04 -5.06 11.41
N LYS A 220 -12.20 -4.93 12.47
CA LYS A 220 -11.49 -3.68 12.78
C LYS A 220 -10.06 -3.92 13.20
N LEU A 221 -9.16 -3.23 12.52
CA LEU A 221 -7.72 -3.22 12.79
C LEU A 221 -7.22 -1.79 12.94
N LYS A 222 -6.14 -1.62 13.72
CA LYS A 222 -5.37 -0.38 13.77
C LYS A 222 -3.91 -0.71 13.51
N ALA A 223 -3.24 0.04 12.63
CA ALA A 223 -1.86 -0.23 12.27
C ALA A 223 -1.02 1.04 12.15
N ARG A 224 0.30 0.87 12.37
CA ARG A 224 1.35 1.81 11.99
C ARG A 224 2.37 1.08 11.13
N THR A 225 2.97 1.80 10.20
CA THR A 225 3.85 1.24 9.18
C THR A 225 5.20 1.96 9.16
N TRP A 226 6.25 1.17 9.05
CA TRP A 226 7.56 1.58 8.58
C TRP A 226 7.72 1.08 7.15
N GLU A 227 7.74 1.99 6.18
CA GLU A 227 7.91 1.63 4.77
C GLU A 227 9.37 1.56 4.39
N ARG A 228 9.71 0.55 3.61
CA ARG A 228 11.03 0.31 3.06
C ARG A 228 11.52 1.52 2.26
N GLY A 229 12.58 2.16 2.76
CA GLY A 229 13.20 3.33 2.14
C GLY A 229 12.48 4.66 2.33
N ALA A 230 11.27 4.66 2.90
CA ALA A 230 10.48 5.87 3.13
C ALA A 230 10.26 6.19 4.62
N GLY A 231 10.46 5.21 5.51
CA GLY A 231 10.29 5.40 6.95
C GLY A 231 8.83 5.34 7.39
N ILE A 232 8.47 6.14 8.41
CA ILE A 232 7.08 6.22 8.87
C ILE A 232 6.25 6.99 7.85
N THR A 233 5.16 6.36 7.41
CA THR A 233 4.19 6.96 6.50
C THR A 233 2.80 7.00 7.12
N LEU A 234 1.95 7.88 6.59
CA LEU A 234 0.58 8.03 7.06
C LEU A 234 -0.33 6.88 6.60
N ALA A 235 -0.06 6.30 5.43
CA ALA A 235 -0.82 5.18 4.89
C ALA A 235 -0.03 4.46 3.79
N CYS A 236 0.07 3.12 3.91
CA CYS A 236 0.68 2.24 2.93
C CYS A 236 -0.39 1.33 2.33
N GLY A 237 -0.72 1.50 1.04
CA GLY A 237 -1.79 0.74 0.39
C GLY A 237 -1.49 -0.75 0.30
N THR A 238 -0.30 -1.14 -0.19
CA THR A 238 0.13 -2.55 -0.24
C THR A 238 0.30 -3.14 1.15
N GLY A 239 0.78 -2.34 2.12
CA GLY A 239 0.86 -2.74 3.52
C GLY A 239 -0.49 -3.03 4.14
N ALA A 240 -1.50 -2.20 3.86
CA ALA A 240 -2.88 -2.43 4.31
C ALA A 240 -3.43 -3.76 3.77
N CYS A 241 -3.18 -4.05 2.49
CA CYS A 241 -3.56 -5.32 1.86
C CYS A 241 -2.83 -6.51 2.48
N ALA A 242 -1.52 -6.39 2.71
CA ALA A 242 -0.72 -7.45 3.35
C ALA A 242 -1.18 -7.72 4.79
N ILE A 243 -1.50 -6.67 5.56
CA ILE A 243 -2.03 -6.79 6.93
C ILE A 243 -3.31 -7.63 6.94
N GLN A 244 -4.30 -7.29 6.09
CA GLN A 244 -5.55 -8.04 6.01
C GLN A 244 -5.33 -9.47 5.52
N ALA A 245 -4.51 -9.66 4.49
CA ALA A 245 -4.21 -10.98 3.96
C ALA A 245 -3.59 -11.89 5.03
N VAL A 246 -2.65 -11.38 5.82
CA VAL A 246 -2.04 -12.10 6.95
C VAL A 246 -3.05 -12.33 8.07
N ALA A 247 -3.83 -11.33 8.46
CA ALA A 247 -4.83 -11.46 9.51
C ALA A 247 -5.90 -12.52 9.17
N ARG A 248 -6.35 -12.52 7.91
CA ARG A 248 -7.32 -13.50 7.39
C ARG A 248 -6.73 -14.90 7.29
N LEU A 249 -5.46 -15.02 6.84
CA LEU A 249 -4.72 -16.28 6.82
C LEU A 249 -4.66 -16.94 8.21
N LEU A 250 -4.44 -16.11 9.24
CA LEU A 250 -4.35 -16.55 10.63
C LEU A 250 -5.72 -16.70 11.33
N GLY A 251 -6.85 -16.49 10.63
CA GLY A 251 -8.18 -16.59 11.22
C GLY A 251 -8.54 -15.49 12.23
N LEU A 252 -7.76 -14.40 12.27
CA LEU A 252 -7.92 -13.30 13.22
C LEU A 252 -9.02 -12.33 12.83
N THR A 253 -9.36 -12.25 11.55
CA THR A 253 -10.36 -11.33 10.99
C THR A 253 -11.34 -12.04 10.08
N ASP A 254 -12.44 -11.35 9.77
CA ASP A 254 -13.37 -11.71 8.71
C ASP A 254 -12.79 -11.30 7.32
N ASP A 255 -13.52 -11.58 6.25
CA ASP A 255 -13.09 -11.30 4.87
C ASP A 255 -12.88 -9.81 4.60
N MET A 256 -13.62 -8.94 5.30
CA MET A 256 -13.57 -7.49 5.16
C MET A 256 -13.26 -6.82 6.49
N VAL A 257 -12.30 -5.90 6.48
CA VAL A 257 -11.93 -5.09 7.65
C VAL A 257 -11.89 -3.61 7.34
N GLN A 258 -12.14 -2.81 8.36
CA GLN A 258 -11.74 -1.41 8.43
C GLN A 258 -10.38 -1.32 9.11
N LEU A 259 -9.38 -0.91 8.37
CA LEU A 259 -8.02 -0.71 8.87
C LEU A 259 -7.76 0.77 9.09
N ALA A 260 -7.68 1.17 10.36
CA ALA A 260 -7.29 2.53 10.75
C ALA A 260 -5.76 2.67 10.70
N MET A 261 -5.29 3.62 9.90
CA MET A 261 -3.90 4.06 9.79
C MET A 261 -3.82 5.56 10.15
N PRO A 262 -2.64 6.12 10.45
CA PRO A 262 -2.54 7.54 10.81
C PRO A 262 -3.17 8.51 9.80
N GLY A 263 -3.12 8.20 8.50
CA GLY A 263 -3.69 9.02 7.42
C GLY A 263 -5.18 8.79 7.16
N GLY A 264 -5.81 7.80 7.78
CA GLY A 264 -7.24 7.52 7.61
C GLY A 264 -7.61 6.06 7.64
N VAL A 265 -8.87 5.77 7.35
CA VAL A 265 -9.42 4.40 7.35
C VAL A 265 -9.52 3.88 5.93
N LEU A 266 -8.94 2.70 5.71
CA LEU A 266 -9.07 1.92 4.49
C LEU A 266 -9.99 0.72 4.76
N THR A 267 -10.84 0.37 3.80
CA THR A 267 -11.60 -0.89 3.82
C THR A 267 -10.86 -1.89 2.94
N ILE A 268 -10.46 -3.02 3.51
CA ILE A 268 -9.73 -4.05 2.79
C ILE A 268 -10.57 -5.33 2.80
N THR A 269 -10.75 -5.91 1.62
CA THR A 269 -11.53 -7.14 1.46
C THR A 269 -10.66 -8.22 0.82
N TRP A 270 -10.59 -9.38 1.46
CA TRP A 270 -9.95 -10.57 0.90
C TRP A 270 -10.58 -11.84 1.48
N PRO A 271 -11.31 -12.65 0.67
CA PRO A 271 -12.01 -13.85 1.13
C PRO A 271 -11.09 -15.08 1.25
N GLY A 272 -9.76 -14.91 1.16
CA GLY A 272 -8.81 -16.01 1.23
C GLY A 272 -8.36 -16.54 -0.13
N HIS A 273 -8.84 -15.98 -1.22
CA HIS A 273 -8.45 -16.31 -2.59
C HIS A 273 -8.70 -15.12 -3.51
N GLY A 274 -8.02 -15.12 -4.67
CA GLY A 274 -8.12 -14.03 -5.64
C GLY A 274 -7.49 -12.73 -5.16
N PRO A 275 -7.75 -11.62 -5.85
CA PRO A 275 -7.14 -10.34 -5.55
C PRO A 275 -7.66 -9.72 -4.25
N VAL A 276 -6.79 -9.02 -3.54
CA VAL A 276 -7.16 -8.14 -2.44
C VAL A 276 -7.79 -6.88 -3.01
N ILE A 277 -8.93 -6.49 -2.48
CA ILE A 277 -9.61 -5.25 -2.86
C ILE A 277 -9.40 -4.21 -1.76
N MET A 278 -8.84 -3.08 -2.15
CA MET A 278 -8.65 -1.93 -1.27
C MET A 278 -9.60 -0.81 -1.64
N GLU A 279 -10.37 -0.30 -0.68
CA GLU A 279 -11.21 0.87 -0.85
C GLU A 279 -10.78 1.96 0.13
N GLY A 280 -10.63 3.19 -0.35
CA GLY A 280 -10.23 4.31 0.49
C GLY A 280 -10.75 5.65 0.01
N PRO A 281 -10.70 6.67 0.87
CA PRO A 281 -11.10 8.04 0.53
C PRO A 281 -10.14 8.68 -0.47
N VAL A 282 -10.64 9.69 -1.14
CA VAL A 282 -9.85 10.58 -2.00
C VAL A 282 -10.45 11.99 -1.99
N GLU A 283 -9.58 12.98 -1.83
CA GLU A 283 -10.00 14.37 -1.74
C GLU A 283 -9.17 15.27 -2.66
N GLU A 284 -9.85 16.23 -3.28
CA GLU A 284 -9.22 17.34 -3.97
C GLU A 284 -9.13 18.52 -2.99
N VAL A 285 -7.90 19.01 -2.78
CA VAL A 285 -7.64 20.08 -1.82
C VAL A 285 -7.76 21.44 -2.50
N PHE A 286 -7.15 21.58 -3.67
CA PHE A 286 -7.20 22.79 -4.49
C PHE A 286 -6.85 22.47 -5.95
N GLU A 287 -7.11 23.43 -6.83
CA GLU A 287 -6.69 23.47 -8.22
C GLU A 287 -5.94 24.78 -8.49
N GLY A 288 -4.94 24.76 -9.36
CA GLY A 288 -4.13 25.94 -9.66
C GLY A 288 -3.22 25.76 -10.86
N GLU A 289 -2.48 26.81 -11.19
CA GLU A 289 -1.46 26.83 -12.23
C GLU A 289 -0.07 26.96 -11.58
N TRP A 290 0.83 26.09 -11.97
CA TRP A 290 2.23 26.18 -11.58
C TRP A 290 3.06 26.77 -12.74
N ARG A 291 3.82 27.85 -12.44
CA ARG A 291 4.58 28.63 -13.43
C ARG A 291 6.09 28.37 -13.39
N GLY A 292 6.52 27.33 -12.67
CA GLY A 292 7.82 26.95 -12.21
C GLY A 292 8.95 26.75 -13.09
#